data_2f4b12401ed25454db83b1a0da0b412d
#
_entry.id   2f4b12401ed25454db83b1a0da0b412d
#
_cell.length_a   1.000
_cell.length_b   1.000
_cell.length_c   1.000
_cell.angle_alpha   90.00
_cell.angle_beta   90.00
_cell.angle_gamma   90.00
#
_symmetry.space_group_name_H-M   'P 1'
#
loop_
_entity.id
_entity.type
_entity.pdbx_description
1 polymer ?
#
loop_
_entity_poly.entity_id
_entity_poly.type
_entity_poly.pdbx_seq_one_letter_code
_entity_poly.pdbx_strand_id
1 'polypeptide(L)'
;YVNFTMSVADMEQLRRAQSNGGVTLAQANQASVRVTLPDGSTYAEPGTLDFTAATVDPSTGAMNLRAQIPNPKHNLLPGMYVTLQATLGEQHKVFLIPQAAVLRDTVGAYVFVVGSDGNVKRHDVTASGMSGGSWVITSGLAAGDQVVVSGVQNVHEGAPAQASPWQPQSAAGGAAPAAGK
;
A
#
# COMPACT_ATOMS: atom_id res chain seq x y z
N TYR A 1 18.02 20.75 -0.13
CA TYR A 1 18.05 19.29 -0.39
C TYR A 1 17.94 18.52 0.91
N VAL A 2 17.26 17.37 0.85
CA VAL A 2 17.19 16.39 1.95
C VAL A 2 17.83 15.10 1.43
N ASN A 3 18.79 14.57 2.17
CA ASN A 3 19.46 13.31 1.84
C ASN A 3 18.80 12.17 2.63
N PHE A 4 18.62 11.03 1.98
CA PHE A 4 18.09 9.82 2.60
C PHE A 4 18.65 8.57 1.93
N THR A 5 18.49 7.44 2.58
CA THR A 5 18.99 6.16 2.07
C THR A 5 17.81 5.23 1.75
N MET A 6 17.94 4.44 0.69
CA MET A 6 17.04 3.38 0.32
C MET A 6 17.83 2.10 0.09
N SER A 7 17.26 0.95 0.45
CA SER A 7 17.88 -0.34 0.17
C SER A 7 17.90 -0.62 -1.35
N VAL A 8 18.99 -1.17 -1.84
CA VAL A 8 19.09 -1.65 -3.22
C VAL A 8 18.03 -2.75 -3.48
N ALA A 9 17.75 -3.57 -2.46
CA ALA A 9 16.72 -4.61 -2.57
C ALA A 9 15.32 -4.04 -2.84
N ASP A 10 14.95 -2.93 -2.19
CA ASP A 10 13.66 -2.27 -2.41
C ASP A 10 13.58 -1.67 -3.82
N MET A 11 14.67 -1.09 -4.31
CA MET A 11 14.75 -0.60 -5.69
C MET A 11 14.60 -1.72 -6.71
N GLU A 12 15.27 -2.85 -6.50
CA GLU A 12 15.16 -4.03 -7.35
C GLU A 12 13.73 -4.60 -7.36
N GLN A 13 13.06 -4.61 -6.23
CA GLN A 13 11.67 -5.04 -6.13
C GLN A 13 10.74 -4.12 -6.93
N LEU A 14 10.93 -2.80 -6.83
CA LEU A 14 10.21 -1.80 -7.63
C LEU A 14 10.45 -2.01 -9.13
N ARG A 15 11.70 -2.23 -9.54
CA ARG A 15 12.06 -2.48 -10.95
C ARG A 15 11.43 -3.76 -11.48
N ARG A 16 11.40 -4.83 -10.71
CA ARG A 16 10.71 -6.09 -11.08
C ARG A 16 9.21 -5.88 -11.21
N ALA A 17 8.60 -5.13 -10.30
CA ALA A 17 7.17 -4.82 -10.38
C ALA A 17 6.84 -3.99 -11.65
N GLN A 18 7.72 -3.09 -12.04
CA GLN A 18 7.60 -2.33 -13.29
C GLN A 18 7.71 -3.24 -14.52
N SER A 19 8.73 -4.11 -14.57
CA SER A 19 8.93 -5.02 -15.71
C SER A 19 7.76 -5.98 -15.93
N ASN A 20 7.05 -6.33 -14.87
CA ASN A 20 5.85 -7.16 -14.92
C ASN A 20 4.57 -6.36 -15.29
N GLY A 21 4.69 -5.06 -15.59
CA GLY A 21 3.58 -4.19 -15.96
C GLY A 21 2.59 -3.88 -14.83
N GLY A 22 2.91 -4.27 -13.61
CA GLY A 22 2.08 -4.03 -12.42
C GLY A 22 2.24 -2.64 -11.83
N VAL A 23 3.35 -1.96 -12.10
CA VAL A 23 3.68 -0.64 -11.56
C VAL A 23 4.15 0.28 -12.69
N THR A 24 3.62 1.49 -12.73
CA THR A 24 4.19 2.58 -13.53
C THR A 24 5.02 3.45 -12.60
N LEU A 25 6.34 3.41 -12.76
CA LEU A 25 7.23 4.27 -11.99
C LEU A 25 7.12 5.72 -12.48
N ALA A 26 7.18 6.66 -11.56
CA ALA A 26 7.34 8.06 -11.90
C ALA A 26 8.63 8.25 -12.71
N GLN A 27 8.60 9.10 -13.72
CA GLN A 27 9.80 9.43 -14.47
C GLN A 27 10.84 10.06 -13.54
N ALA A 28 12.11 9.97 -13.92
CA ALA A 28 13.20 10.64 -13.18
C ALA A 28 12.82 12.12 -12.96
N ASN A 29 12.96 12.59 -11.73
CA ASN A 29 12.59 13.94 -11.27
C ASN A 29 11.07 14.26 -11.25
N GLN A 30 10.19 13.28 -11.37
CA GLN A 30 8.74 13.45 -11.22
C GLN A 30 8.16 12.74 -9.99
N ALA A 31 8.94 11.91 -9.31
CA ALA A 31 8.50 11.28 -8.06
C ALA A 31 8.30 12.35 -6.99
N SER A 32 7.07 12.49 -6.50
CA SER A 32 6.73 13.46 -5.47
C SER A 32 7.18 12.99 -4.09
N VAL A 33 7.66 13.94 -3.29
CA VAL A 33 8.10 13.68 -1.91
C VAL A 33 7.34 14.59 -0.96
N ARG A 34 6.73 14.01 0.06
CA ARG A 34 6.14 14.73 1.19
C ARG A 34 7.08 14.67 2.39
N VAL A 35 7.17 15.78 3.10
CA VAL A 35 8.00 15.93 4.28
C VAL A 35 7.12 16.04 5.50
N THR A 36 7.42 15.24 6.52
CA THR A 36 6.84 15.38 7.86
C THR A 36 7.90 15.95 8.78
N LEU A 37 7.58 17.06 9.44
CA LEU A 37 8.44 17.75 10.38
C LEU A 37 8.55 16.98 11.71
N PRO A 38 9.53 17.30 12.57
CA PRO A 38 9.70 16.62 13.86
C PRO A 38 8.52 16.75 14.82
N ASP A 39 7.70 17.79 14.64
CA ASP A 39 6.47 18.01 15.40
C ASP A 39 5.27 17.17 14.91
N GLY A 40 5.49 16.34 13.87
CA GLY A 40 4.45 15.51 13.25
C GLY A 40 3.61 16.25 12.20
N SER A 41 3.80 17.53 11.98
CA SER A 41 3.10 18.28 10.94
C SER A 41 3.63 17.97 9.55
N THR A 42 2.74 17.99 8.55
CA THR A 42 3.14 17.83 7.16
C THR A 42 3.58 19.18 6.58
N TYR A 43 4.77 19.21 5.99
CA TYR A 43 5.25 20.37 5.29
C TYR A 43 4.40 20.65 4.03
N ALA A 44 3.99 21.90 3.84
CA ALA A 44 3.01 22.25 2.80
C ALA A 44 3.52 22.10 1.37
N GLU A 45 4.83 22.35 1.16
CA GLU A 45 5.41 22.33 -0.19
C GLU A 45 5.92 20.91 -0.51
N PRO A 46 5.37 20.24 -1.54
CA PRO A 46 5.89 18.97 -1.98
C PRO A 46 7.27 19.14 -2.62
N GLY A 47 8.13 18.17 -2.39
CA GLY A 47 9.42 18.06 -3.04
C GLY A 47 9.41 17.12 -4.23
N THR A 48 10.52 17.06 -4.94
CA THR A 48 10.80 16.09 -6.01
C THR A 48 12.03 15.27 -5.70
N LEU A 49 11.99 14.00 -6.06
CA LEU A 49 13.10 13.09 -5.89
C LEU A 49 14.09 13.24 -7.04
N ASP A 50 15.35 13.44 -6.70
CA ASP A 50 16.45 13.55 -7.67
C ASP A 50 17.20 12.21 -7.74
N PHE A 51 16.94 11.44 -8.78
CA PHE A 51 17.60 10.16 -9.03
C PHE A 51 18.98 10.32 -9.67
N THR A 52 19.34 11.50 -10.18
CA THR A 52 20.61 11.71 -10.88
C THR A 52 21.82 11.67 -9.93
N ALA A 53 21.58 11.89 -8.66
CA ALA A 53 22.58 11.83 -7.60
C ALA A 53 22.62 10.48 -6.86
N ALA A 54 21.96 9.46 -7.40
CA ALA A 54 21.91 8.14 -6.79
C ALA A 54 23.30 7.48 -6.81
N THR A 55 23.86 7.20 -5.65
CA THR A 55 25.11 6.46 -5.46
C THR A 55 24.89 5.29 -4.52
N VAL A 56 25.42 4.12 -4.89
CA VAL A 56 25.34 2.93 -4.04
C VAL A 56 26.58 2.87 -3.17
N ASP A 57 26.39 2.70 -1.88
CA ASP A 57 27.44 2.38 -0.95
C ASP A 57 27.66 0.85 -0.95
N PRO A 58 28.80 0.35 -1.43
CA PRO A 58 29.03 -1.09 -1.57
C PRO A 58 29.19 -1.79 -0.21
N SER A 59 29.47 -1.07 0.86
CA SER A 59 29.64 -1.63 2.20
C SER A 59 28.31 -1.92 2.89
N THR A 60 27.29 -1.11 2.64
CA THR A 60 25.97 -1.21 3.27
C THR A 60 24.89 -1.74 2.34
N GLY A 61 25.13 -1.76 1.02
CA GLY A 61 24.11 -2.05 0.02
C GLY A 61 22.99 -1.01 0.00
N ALA A 62 23.24 0.19 0.51
CA ALA A 62 22.29 1.28 0.53
C ALA A 62 22.56 2.25 -0.62
N MET A 63 21.49 2.76 -1.19
CA MET A 63 21.54 3.81 -2.20
C MET A 63 21.29 5.15 -1.53
N ASN A 64 22.23 6.09 -1.69
CA ASN A 64 22.06 7.46 -1.25
C ASN A 64 21.26 8.23 -2.31
N LEU A 65 20.18 8.82 -1.89
CA LEU A 65 19.28 9.62 -2.71
C LEU A 65 19.12 11.00 -2.11
N ARG A 66 18.72 11.96 -2.92
CA ARG A 66 18.37 13.28 -2.42
C ARG A 66 17.03 13.75 -3.00
N ALA A 67 16.32 14.52 -2.19
CA ALA A 67 15.10 15.19 -2.60
C ALA A 67 15.32 16.70 -2.60
N GLN A 68 14.81 17.38 -3.62
CA GLN A 68 14.76 18.82 -3.68
C GLN A 68 13.39 19.28 -3.15
N ILE A 69 13.41 20.11 -2.09
CA ILE A 69 12.20 20.60 -1.45
C ILE A 69 12.24 22.14 -1.47
N PRO A 70 11.22 22.79 -2.03
CA PRO A 70 11.11 24.24 -1.97
C PRO A 70 11.03 24.70 -0.51
N ASN A 71 11.77 25.75 -0.15
CA ASN A 71 11.77 26.29 1.22
C ASN A 71 11.70 27.82 1.23
N PRO A 72 10.60 28.40 0.69
CA PRO A 72 10.47 29.85 0.55
C PRO A 72 10.37 30.56 1.90
N LYS A 73 9.83 29.89 2.91
CA LYS A 73 9.64 30.45 4.27
C LYS A 73 10.78 30.09 5.24
N HIS A 74 11.84 29.44 4.77
CA HIS A 74 12.99 29.00 5.58
C HIS A 74 12.63 28.15 6.83
N ASN A 75 11.50 27.45 6.80
CA ASN A 75 11.04 26.57 7.90
C ASN A 75 11.90 25.32 8.04
N LEU A 76 12.53 24.86 6.94
CA LEU A 76 13.46 23.75 6.95
C LEU A 76 14.88 24.29 7.19
N LEU A 77 15.48 23.90 8.30
CA LEU A 77 16.84 24.33 8.70
C LEU A 77 17.87 23.26 8.37
N PRO A 78 19.10 23.66 8.00
CA PRO A 78 20.19 22.71 7.85
C PRO A 78 20.42 21.94 9.15
N GLY A 79 20.60 20.60 9.05
CA GLY A 79 20.77 19.73 10.20
C GLY A 79 19.47 19.25 10.86
N MET A 80 18.30 19.66 10.36
CA MET A 80 17.02 19.18 10.84
C MET A 80 16.74 17.76 10.34
N TYR A 81 16.33 16.87 11.25
CA TYR A 81 15.83 15.54 10.88
C TYR A 81 14.35 15.64 10.48
N VAL A 82 14.01 15.05 9.35
CA VAL A 82 12.64 15.01 8.83
C VAL A 82 12.29 13.61 8.34
N THR A 83 11.02 13.27 8.34
CA THR A 83 10.54 12.02 7.73
C THR A 83 10.10 12.31 6.31
N LEU A 84 10.57 11.50 5.36
CA LEU A 84 10.21 11.59 3.96
C LEU A 84 9.24 10.47 3.59
N GLN A 85 8.20 10.84 2.86
CA GLN A 85 7.30 9.90 2.19
C GLN A 85 7.37 10.17 0.69
N ALA A 86 8.00 9.24 -0.05
CA ALA A 86 8.13 9.35 -1.50
C ALA A 86 7.07 8.49 -2.20
N THR A 87 6.40 9.06 -3.19
CA THR A 87 5.53 8.32 -4.11
C THR A 87 6.35 7.97 -5.34
N LEU A 88 6.80 6.72 -5.42
CA LEU A 88 7.71 6.26 -6.47
C LEU A 88 6.99 5.77 -7.73
N GLY A 89 5.69 5.50 -7.64
CA GLY A 89 4.90 5.04 -8.77
C GLY A 89 3.47 4.70 -8.39
N GLU A 90 2.71 4.31 -9.37
CA GLU A 90 1.33 3.87 -9.23
C GLU A 90 1.22 2.39 -9.61
N GLN A 91 0.52 1.63 -8.79
CA GLN A 91 0.26 0.23 -9.05
C GLN A 91 -1.10 0.08 -9.72
N HIS A 92 -1.11 -0.53 -10.90
CA HIS A 92 -2.32 -0.73 -11.69
C HIS A 92 -2.84 -2.16 -11.57
N LYS A 93 -4.14 -2.34 -11.86
CA LYS A 93 -4.80 -3.67 -11.88
C LYS A 93 -4.67 -4.42 -10.54
N VAL A 94 -4.81 -3.70 -9.45
CA VAL A 94 -4.81 -4.28 -8.11
C VAL A 94 -6.21 -4.25 -7.50
N PHE A 95 -6.50 -5.19 -6.63
CA PHE A 95 -7.72 -5.22 -5.84
C PHE A 95 -7.39 -4.94 -4.37
N LEU A 96 -8.16 -4.05 -3.75
CA LEU A 96 -8.06 -3.79 -2.32
C LEU A 96 -9.09 -4.66 -1.60
N ILE A 97 -8.61 -5.69 -0.92
CA ILE A 97 -9.46 -6.65 -0.22
C ILE A 97 -9.29 -6.46 1.28
N PRO A 98 -10.37 -6.27 2.05
CA PRO A 98 -10.30 -6.15 3.50
C PRO A 98 -9.55 -7.32 4.12
N GLN A 99 -8.78 -7.05 5.17
CA GLN A 99 -7.94 -8.05 5.80
C GLN A 99 -8.73 -9.29 6.25
N ALA A 100 -9.98 -9.11 6.68
CA ALA A 100 -10.85 -10.19 7.13
C ALA A 100 -11.22 -11.21 6.04
N ALA A 101 -11.10 -10.84 4.76
CA ALA A 101 -11.44 -11.69 3.62
C ALA A 101 -10.25 -12.50 3.09
N VAL A 102 -9.04 -12.14 3.47
CA VAL A 102 -7.81 -12.82 3.02
C VAL A 102 -7.39 -13.85 4.06
N LEU A 103 -7.49 -15.08 3.68
CA LEU A 103 -7.07 -16.24 4.50
C LEU A 103 -5.66 -16.68 4.11
N ARG A 104 -5.01 -17.38 5.01
CA ARG A 104 -3.68 -17.96 4.78
C ARG A 104 -3.61 -19.40 5.24
N ASP A 105 -2.95 -20.21 4.46
CA ASP A 105 -2.61 -21.59 4.81
C ASP A 105 -1.12 -21.86 4.54
N THR A 106 -0.74 -23.13 4.53
CA THR A 106 0.64 -23.56 4.26
C THR A 106 1.10 -23.31 2.82
N VAL A 107 0.18 -23.10 1.89
CA VAL A 107 0.45 -22.86 0.46
C VAL A 107 0.60 -21.37 0.19
N GLY A 108 -0.21 -20.53 0.86
CA GLY A 108 -0.16 -19.08 0.64
C GLY A 108 -1.42 -18.37 1.09
N ALA A 109 -1.63 -17.19 0.49
CA ALA A 109 -2.83 -16.40 0.72
C ALA A 109 -3.92 -16.81 -0.28
N TYR A 110 -5.17 -16.87 0.19
CA TYR A 110 -6.33 -17.19 -0.64
C TYR A 110 -7.57 -16.42 -0.19
N VAL A 111 -8.52 -16.30 -1.08
CA VAL A 111 -9.84 -15.73 -0.81
C VAL A 111 -10.94 -16.68 -1.31
N PHE A 112 -12.13 -16.52 -0.78
CA PHE A 112 -13.31 -17.17 -1.33
C PHE A 112 -14.06 -16.23 -2.26
N VAL A 113 -14.41 -16.72 -3.44
CA VAL A 113 -15.15 -16.00 -4.47
C VAL A 113 -16.46 -16.75 -4.76
N VAL A 114 -17.56 -16.04 -4.82
CA VAL A 114 -18.82 -16.62 -5.26
C VAL A 114 -18.88 -16.57 -6.79
N GLY A 115 -18.92 -17.73 -7.40
CA GLY A 115 -19.03 -17.87 -8.85
C GLY A 115 -20.41 -17.48 -9.37
N SER A 116 -20.51 -17.31 -10.68
CA SER A 116 -21.80 -17.06 -11.36
C SER A 116 -22.82 -18.20 -11.21
N ASP A 117 -22.33 -19.38 -10.82
CA ASP A 117 -23.12 -20.58 -10.49
C ASP A 117 -23.65 -20.57 -9.02
N GLY A 118 -23.37 -19.49 -8.26
CA GLY A 118 -23.75 -19.36 -6.86
C GLY A 118 -22.93 -20.23 -5.90
N ASN A 119 -21.89 -20.90 -6.38
CA ASN A 119 -21.04 -21.72 -5.56
C ASN A 119 -19.77 -20.97 -5.17
N VAL A 120 -19.28 -21.29 -3.96
CA VAL A 120 -18.02 -20.74 -3.46
C VAL A 120 -16.84 -21.48 -4.06
N LYS A 121 -15.88 -20.72 -4.57
CA LYS A 121 -14.62 -21.21 -5.10
C LYS A 121 -13.46 -20.58 -4.34
N ARG A 122 -12.42 -21.35 -4.10
CA ARG A 122 -11.17 -20.85 -3.58
C ARG A 122 -10.34 -20.24 -4.70
N HIS A 123 -9.85 -19.04 -4.51
CA HIS A 123 -8.88 -18.39 -5.39
C HIS A 123 -7.61 -18.10 -4.63
N ASP A 124 -6.52 -18.72 -5.04
CA ASP A 124 -5.19 -18.40 -4.50
C ASP A 124 -4.75 -17.03 -5.04
N VAL A 125 -4.29 -16.17 -4.15
CA VAL A 125 -3.99 -14.77 -4.48
C VAL A 125 -2.58 -14.39 -4.06
N THR A 126 -1.99 -13.45 -4.80
CA THR A 126 -0.72 -12.84 -4.41
C THR A 126 -0.98 -11.47 -3.80
N ALA A 127 -0.63 -11.32 -2.52
CA ALA A 127 -0.70 -10.06 -1.81
C ALA A 127 0.68 -9.39 -1.81
N SER A 128 0.77 -8.14 -2.27
CA SER A 128 2.03 -7.38 -2.31
C SER A 128 2.27 -6.51 -1.09
N GLY A 129 1.21 -6.18 -0.34
CA GLY A 129 1.31 -5.32 0.85
C GLY A 129 -0.06 -4.94 1.38
N MET A 130 -0.08 -4.03 2.34
CA MET A 130 -1.31 -3.48 2.92
C MET A 130 -1.43 -1.99 2.64
N SER A 131 -2.64 -1.55 2.38
CA SER A 131 -3.00 -0.13 2.20
C SER A 131 -4.34 0.14 2.88
N GLY A 132 -4.38 1.09 3.82
CA GLY A 132 -5.61 1.52 4.49
C GLY A 132 -6.40 0.39 5.18
N GLY A 133 -5.74 -0.63 5.75
CA GLY A 133 -6.40 -1.78 6.38
C GLY A 133 -6.88 -2.86 5.42
N SER A 134 -6.55 -2.74 4.14
CA SER A 134 -6.84 -3.73 3.09
C SER A 134 -5.56 -4.32 2.52
N TRP A 135 -5.62 -5.58 2.11
CA TRP A 135 -4.55 -6.20 1.33
C TRP A 135 -4.60 -5.75 -0.12
N VAL A 136 -3.45 -5.44 -0.67
CA VAL A 136 -3.25 -5.15 -2.09
C VAL A 136 -3.00 -6.47 -2.81
N ILE A 137 -3.98 -6.94 -3.56
CA ILE A 137 -3.90 -8.18 -4.33
C ILE A 137 -3.50 -7.85 -5.77
N THR A 138 -2.43 -8.45 -6.22
CA THR A 138 -1.84 -8.21 -7.55
C THR A 138 -2.16 -9.30 -8.56
N SER A 139 -2.55 -10.50 -8.11
CA SER A 139 -2.94 -11.60 -8.99
C SER A 139 -3.87 -12.58 -8.28
N GLY A 140 -4.59 -13.38 -9.07
CA GLY A 140 -5.52 -14.40 -8.59
C GLY A 140 -6.98 -13.95 -8.55
N LEU A 141 -7.30 -12.70 -8.91
CA LEU A 141 -8.66 -12.16 -9.03
C LEU A 141 -8.88 -11.54 -10.40
N ALA A 142 -10.13 -11.57 -10.84
CA ALA A 142 -10.60 -10.89 -12.04
C ALA A 142 -11.59 -9.76 -11.69
N ALA A 143 -11.71 -8.80 -12.61
CA ALA A 143 -12.71 -7.74 -12.43
C ALA A 143 -14.13 -8.35 -12.51
N GLY A 144 -14.92 -8.09 -11.48
CA GLY A 144 -16.27 -8.65 -11.34
C GLY A 144 -16.38 -9.83 -10.37
N ASP A 145 -15.26 -10.36 -9.89
CA ASP A 145 -15.27 -11.42 -8.87
C ASP A 145 -15.94 -10.92 -7.57
N GLN A 146 -16.86 -11.73 -7.06
CA GLN A 146 -17.56 -11.45 -5.79
C GLN A 146 -16.80 -12.11 -4.63
N VAL A 147 -15.95 -11.35 -3.97
CA VAL A 147 -15.13 -11.82 -2.85
C VAL A 147 -15.95 -11.83 -1.56
N VAL A 148 -15.89 -12.94 -0.83
CA VAL A 148 -16.55 -13.08 0.48
C VAL A 148 -15.75 -12.32 1.52
N VAL A 149 -16.28 -11.22 2.06
CA VAL A 149 -15.63 -10.36 3.05
C VAL A 149 -16.05 -10.68 4.48
N SER A 150 -17.28 -11.12 4.68
CA SER A 150 -17.81 -11.49 6.00
C SER A 150 -18.43 -12.88 5.96
N GLY A 151 -18.46 -13.55 7.11
CA GLY A 151 -18.98 -14.92 7.20
C GLY A 151 -18.04 -15.99 6.64
N VAL A 152 -16.78 -15.66 6.44
CA VAL A 152 -15.74 -16.54 5.86
C VAL A 152 -15.61 -17.86 6.63
N GLN A 153 -15.91 -17.85 7.94
CA GLN A 153 -15.86 -19.03 8.80
C GLN A 153 -16.99 -20.04 8.51
N ASN A 154 -18.06 -19.59 7.89
CA ASN A 154 -19.24 -20.43 7.58
C ASN A 154 -19.26 -20.88 6.13
N VAL A 155 -18.25 -20.51 5.36
CA VAL A 155 -18.18 -20.77 3.92
C VAL A 155 -17.14 -21.84 3.66
N HIS A 156 -17.53 -22.84 2.86
CA HIS A 156 -16.64 -23.90 2.40
C HIS A 156 -16.64 -23.94 0.88
N GLU A 157 -15.54 -24.38 0.31
CA GLU A 157 -15.42 -24.59 -1.13
C GLU A 157 -16.50 -25.55 -1.64
N GLY A 158 -17.19 -25.17 -2.70
CA GLY A 158 -18.31 -25.90 -3.29
C GLY A 158 -19.66 -25.68 -2.61
N ALA A 159 -19.73 -24.95 -1.50
CA ALA A 159 -21.01 -24.64 -0.85
C ALA A 159 -21.78 -23.54 -1.62
N PRO A 160 -23.12 -23.63 -1.70
CA PRO A 160 -23.92 -22.56 -2.26
C PRO A 160 -23.90 -21.35 -1.31
N ALA A 161 -23.68 -20.15 -1.87
CA ALA A 161 -23.70 -18.90 -1.12
C ALA A 161 -24.48 -17.83 -1.87
N GLN A 162 -25.24 -17.03 -1.13
CA GLN A 162 -25.86 -15.82 -1.67
C GLN A 162 -25.02 -14.61 -1.30
N ALA A 163 -24.47 -13.94 -2.31
CA ALA A 163 -23.71 -12.72 -2.11
C ALA A 163 -24.68 -11.55 -1.83
N SER A 164 -24.41 -10.82 -0.75
CA SER A 164 -25.01 -9.52 -0.48
C SER A 164 -23.94 -8.44 -0.51
N PRO A 165 -24.28 -7.21 -0.98
CA PRO A 165 -23.28 -6.13 -1.01
C PRO A 165 -22.71 -5.87 0.39
N TRP A 166 -21.39 -5.95 0.51
CA TRP A 166 -20.71 -5.62 1.75
C TRP A 166 -20.61 -4.09 1.88
N GLN A 167 -21.01 -3.58 3.04
CA GLN A 167 -20.79 -2.18 3.40
C GLN A 167 -19.66 -2.11 4.40
N PRO A 168 -18.62 -1.29 4.16
CA PRO A 168 -17.57 -1.06 5.14
C PRO A 168 -18.21 -0.50 6.40
N GLN A 169 -18.07 -1.22 7.50
CA GLN A 169 -18.51 -0.74 8.80
C GLN A 169 -17.62 0.45 9.16
N SER A 170 -18.14 1.67 9.01
CA SER A 170 -17.52 2.87 9.56
C SER A 170 -17.23 2.57 11.01
N ALA A 171 -16.00 2.74 11.47
CA ALA A 171 -15.68 2.67 12.88
C ALA A 171 -16.63 3.63 13.60
N ALA A 172 -17.72 3.08 14.12
CA ALA A 172 -18.68 3.83 14.90
C ALA A 172 -17.89 4.35 16.12
N GLY A 173 -17.71 5.67 16.13
CA GLY A 173 -17.13 6.36 17.27
C GLY A 173 -17.82 5.89 18.54
N GLY A 174 -17.01 5.45 19.50
CA GLY A 174 -17.47 5.05 20.79
C GLY A 174 -18.32 6.17 21.40
N ALA A 175 -19.62 5.96 21.44
CA ALA A 175 -20.50 6.73 22.29
C ALA A 175 -20.11 6.38 23.73
N ALA A 176 -19.49 7.33 24.43
CA ALA A 176 -19.30 7.25 25.86
C ALA A 176 -20.67 7.09 26.54
N PRO A 177 -20.84 6.16 27.50
CA PRO A 177 -22.05 6.08 28.25
C PRO A 177 -22.19 7.35 29.06
N ALA A 178 -23.29 8.09 28.85
CA ALA A 178 -23.69 9.19 29.67
C ALA A 178 -23.88 8.68 31.10
N ALA A 179 -23.09 9.22 32.03
CA ALA A 179 -23.32 9.05 33.45
C ALA A 179 -24.68 9.64 33.83
N GLY A 180 -25.64 8.79 34.08
CA GLY A 180 -26.90 9.10 34.72
C GLY A 180 -26.70 9.10 36.25
N LYS A 181 -26.91 10.25 36.81
CA LYS A 181 -27.37 10.61 38.13
C LYS A 181 -27.36 9.55 39.25
#